data_7c2e5b21033a9e97b0b811216e6928c7
#
_entry.id   7c2e5b21033a9e97b0b811216e6928c7
#
_cell.length_a   1.000
_cell.length_b   1.000
_cell.length_c   1.000
_cell.angle_alpha   90.00
_cell.angle_beta   90.00
_cell.angle_gamma   90.00
#
_symmetry.space_group_name_H-M   'P 1'
#
loop_
_entity.id
_entity.type
_entity.pdbx_description
1 polymer ?
#
loop_
_entity_poly.entity_id
_entity_poly.type
_entity_poly.pdbx_seq_one_letter_code
_entity_poly.pdbx_strand_id
1 'polypeptide(L)'
;MNNMNKPAMNLQDSFLNHVRKENLGVVIYLMNGFQLRGLVRGFDNFTVIIENDGKQQLVYKHAISTIAAATNITIMKKKKKD
;
A
#
# COMPACT_ATOMS: atom_id res chain seq x y z
N MET A 1 -12.04 -18.96 17.00
CA MET A 1 -11.83 -18.52 17.09
C MET A 1 -11.26 -18.16 16.72
N ASN A 2 -11.20 -18.06 16.54
CA ASN A 2 -10.80 -17.61 16.38
C ASN A 2 -10.31 -17.03 16.00
N ASN A 3 -10.16 -16.85 15.76
CA ASN A 3 -9.79 -16.26 15.59
C ASN A 3 -9.72 -15.71 15.11
N MET A 4 -9.95 -15.78 14.89
CA MET A 4 -10.10 -15.25 14.61
C MET A 4 -10.13 -14.55 14.46
N ASN A 5 -10.30 -14.57 14.39
CA ASN A 5 -10.48 -13.80 14.58
C ASN A 5 -9.85 -12.91 14.67
N LYS A 6 -9.37 -12.85 15.06
CA LYS A 6 -8.77 -11.79 15.19
C LYS A 6 -8.30 -11.26 13.96
N PRO A 7 -8.46 -10.21 13.70
CA PRO A 7 -8.14 -9.82 12.41
C PRO A 7 -6.69 -9.52 12.32
N ALA A 8 -6.01 -10.45 11.88
CA ALA A 8 -4.68 -10.16 11.49
C ALA A 8 -4.74 -9.19 10.35
N MET A 9 -3.78 -8.27 10.32
CA MET A 9 -3.62 -7.43 9.17
C MET A 9 -3.20 -8.32 8.01
N ASN A 10 -3.91 -8.25 6.90
CA ASN A 10 -3.56 -9.07 5.77
C ASN A 10 -2.32 -8.51 5.08
N LEU A 11 -1.79 -9.25 4.13
CA LEU A 11 -0.54 -8.88 3.49
C LEU A 11 -0.67 -7.55 2.75
N GLN A 12 -1.79 -7.32 2.10
CA GLN A 12 -2.03 -6.07 1.40
C GLN A 12 -1.97 -4.89 2.36
N ASP A 13 -2.65 -5.00 3.49
CA ASP A 13 -2.67 -3.92 4.47
C ASP A 13 -1.31 -3.75 5.13
N SER A 14 -0.58 -4.83 5.33
CA SER A 14 0.78 -4.73 5.87
C SER A 14 1.67 -3.95 4.91
N PHE A 15 1.56 -4.23 3.62
CA PHE A 15 2.33 -3.52 2.61
C PHE A 15 1.97 -2.03 2.61
N LEU A 16 0.68 -1.73 2.58
CA LEU A 16 0.22 -0.35 2.53
C LEU A 16 0.65 0.41 3.78
N ASN A 17 0.52 -0.22 4.94
CA ASN A 17 0.92 0.41 6.18
C ASN A 17 2.42 0.69 6.21
N HIS A 18 3.21 -0.23 5.71
CA HIS A 18 4.65 -0.07 5.69
C HIS A 18 5.06 1.10 4.80
N VAL A 19 4.57 1.13 3.56
CA VAL A 19 4.96 2.20 2.65
C VAL A 19 4.45 3.56 3.15
N ARG A 20 3.30 3.56 3.83
CA ARG A 20 2.78 4.79 4.38
C ARG A 20 3.67 5.30 5.53
N LYS A 21 4.00 4.43 6.45
CA LYS A 21 4.79 4.81 7.62
C LYS A 21 6.20 5.25 7.24
N GLU A 22 6.78 4.58 6.26
CA GLU A 22 8.16 4.85 5.86
C GLU A 22 8.24 5.91 4.77
N ASN A 23 7.12 6.45 4.35
CA ASN A 23 7.09 7.46 3.29
C ASN A 23 7.77 6.99 2.02
N LEU A 24 7.51 5.76 1.62
CA LEU A 24 8.10 5.20 0.42
C LEU A 24 7.22 5.49 -0.78
N GLY A 25 7.83 5.88 -1.87
CA GLY A 25 7.09 6.10 -3.10
C GLY A 25 6.55 4.80 -3.65
N VAL A 26 5.37 4.85 -4.23
CA VAL A 26 4.78 3.68 -4.86
C VAL A 26 4.29 4.04 -6.24
N VAL A 27 4.17 3.01 -7.07
CA VAL A 27 3.48 3.10 -8.35
C VAL A 27 2.28 2.20 -8.26
N ILE A 28 1.10 2.76 -8.52
CA ILE A 28 -0.13 1.99 -8.52
C ILE A 28 -0.53 1.75 -9.96
N TYR A 29 -0.67 0.50 -10.33
CA TYR A 29 -1.11 0.10 -11.67
C TYR A 29 -2.60 -0.18 -11.60
N LEU A 30 -3.36 0.54 -12.40
CA LEU A 30 -4.81 0.41 -12.40
C LEU A 30 -5.25 -0.61 -13.43
N MET A 31 -6.44 -1.15 -13.22
CA MET A 31 -6.98 -2.17 -14.10
C MET A 31 -7.15 -1.68 -15.54
N ASN A 32 -7.32 -0.38 -15.72
CA ASN A 32 -7.47 0.20 -17.05
C ASN A 32 -6.12 0.50 -17.72
N GLY A 33 -5.01 0.17 -17.05
CA GLY A 33 -3.69 0.38 -17.62
C GLY A 33 -3.01 1.67 -17.21
N PHE A 34 -3.71 2.57 -16.54
CA PHE A 34 -3.09 3.79 -16.07
C PHE A 34 -2.21 3.50 -14.87
N GLN A 35 -1.25 4.37 -14.64
CA GLN A 35 -0.36 4.30 -13.50
C GLN A 35 -0.45 5.59 -12.71
N LEU A 36 -0.42 5.45 -11.38
CA LEU A 36 -0.36 6.58 -10.47
C LEU A 36 0.87 6.43 -9.61
N ARG A 37 1.56 7.54 -9.37
CA ARG A 37 2.75 7.52 -8.52
C ARG A 37 2.54 8.45 -7.35
N GLY A 38 3.13 8.11 -6.23
CA GLY A 38 3.06 8.99 -5.09
C GLY A 38 3.28 8.27 -3.79
N LEU A 39 2.84 8.91 -2.72
CA LEU A 39 2.97 8.39 -1.38
C LEU A 39 1.60 7.99 -0.87
N VAL A 40 1.54 6.85 -0.18
CA VAL A 40 0.30 6.43 0.45
C VAL A 40 0.12 7.27 1.72
N ARG A 41 -0.98 8.01 1.79
CA ARG A 41 -1.26 8.84 2.95
C ARG A 41 -2.27 8.21 3.88
N GLY A 42 -3.06 7.27 3.37
CA GLY A 42 -4.02 6.57 4.19
C GLY A 42 -4.70 5.50 3.37
N PHE A 43 -5.38 4.62 4.05
CA PHE A 43 -6.15 3.60 3.35
C PHE A 43 -7.16 2.98 4.32
N ASP A 44 -8.17 2.37 3.74
CA ASP A 44 -9.13 1.61 4.52
C ASP A 44 -9.46 0.33 3.76
N ASN A 45 -10.59 -0.28 4.09
CA ASN A 45 -10.94 -1.56 3.47
C ASN A 45 -11.16 -1.46 1.97
N PHE A 46 -11.51 -0.28 1.48
CA PHE A 46 -11.95 -0.14 0.09
C PHE A 46 -11.13 0.85 -0.71
N THR A 47 -10.39 1.72 -0.06
CA THR A 47 -9.76 2.84 -0.75
C THR A 47 -8.35 3.07 -0.26
N VAL A 48 -7.58 3.77 -1.10
CA VAL A 48 -6.23 4.21 -0.78
C VAL A 48 -6.12 5.68 -1.18
N ILE A 49 -5.52 6.49 -0.31
CA ILE A 49 -5.24 7.90 -0.63
C ILE A 49 -3.80 8.01 -1.06
N ILE A 50 -3.59 8.54 -2.24
CA ILE A 50 -2.26 8.75 -2.81
C ILE A 50 -2.02 10.23 -2.95
N GLU A 51 -0.86 10.68 -2.52
CA GLU A 51 -0.47 12.07 -2.68
C GLU A 51 0.71 12.17 -3.63
N ASN A 52 0.59 13.06 -4.60
CA ASN A 52 1.66 13.33 -5.54
C ASN A 52 1.63 14.81 -5.86
N ASP A 53 2.77 15.47 -5.63
CA ASP A 53 2.92 16.87 -6.02
C ASP A 53 1.88 17.76 -5.35
N GLY A 54 1.59 17.47 -4.09
CA GLY A 54 0.65 18.26 -3.31
C GLY A 54 -0.81 17.96 -3.58
N LYS A 55 -1.09 17.01 -4.45
CA LYS A 55 -2.45 16.63 -4.78
C LYS A 55 -2.75 15.25 -4.22
N GLN A 56 -3.94 15.10 -3.67
CA GLN A 56 -4.36 13.82 -3.12
C GLN A 56 -5.44 13.23 -4.00
N GLN A 57 -5.33 11.93 -4.22
CA GLN A 57 -6.30 11.20 -5.03
C GLN A 57 -6.76 9.99 -4.23
N LEU A 58 -8.06 9.75 -4.28
CA LEU A 58 -8.64 8.56 -3.67
C LEU A 58 -8.79 7.52 -4.75
N VAL A 59 -8.25 6.35 -4.49
CA VAL A 59 -8.26 5.25 -5.45
C VAL A 59 -8.98 4.08 -4.83
N TYR A 60 -9.94 3.51 -5.53
CA TYR A 60 -10.65 2.33 -5.05
C TYR A 60 -9.79 1.10 -5.24
N LYS A 61 -9.71 0.30 -4.20
CA LYS A 61 -8.84 -0.89 -4.23
C LYS A 61 -9.22 -1.83 -5.36
N HIS A 62 -10.52 -1.94 -5.66
CA HIS A 62 -10.94 -2.85 -6.73
C HIS A 62 -10.50 -2.39 -8.11
N ALA A 63 -10.04 -1.16 -8.24
CA ALA A 63 -9.51 -0.66 -9.51
C ALA A 63 -8.01 -0.87 -9.62
N ILE A 64 -7.37 -1.39 -8.59
CA ILE A 64 -5.92 -1.55 -8.55
C ILE A 64 -5.55 -2.97 -8.94
N SER A 65 -4.63 -3.10 -9.90
CA SER A 65 -4.11 -4.43 -10.20
C SER A 65 -2.83 -4.72 -9.42
N THR A 66 -1.97 -3.71 -9.25
CA THR A 66 -0.69 -3.91 -8.58
C THR A 66 -0.25 -2.62 -7.93
N ILE A 67 0.39 -2.73 -6.78
CA ILE A 67 1.08 -1.61 -6.17
C ILE A 67 2.53 -2.01 -5.99
N ALA A 68 3.44 -1.25 -6.57
CA ALA A 68 4.86 -1.54 -6.50
C ALA A 68 5.56 -0.47 -5.69
N ALA A 69 6.39 -0.89 -4.75
CA ALA A 69 7.20 0.05 -4.00
C ALA A 69 8.38 0.48 -4.87
N ALA A 70 8.76 1.74 -4.73
CA ALA A 70 9.88 2.27 -5.51
C ALA A 70 11.21 1.69 -5.08
N THR A 71 11.28 1.18 -3.85
CA THR A 71 12.49 0.53 -3.35
C THR A 71 12.14 -0.84 -2.82
N ASN A 72 13.15 -1.67 -2.66
CA ASN A 72 12.94 -2.96 -2.05
C ASN A 72 12.53 -2.78 -0.60
N ILE A 73 11.53 -3.51 -0.19
CA ILE A 73 11.11 -3.49 1.20
C ILE A 73 10.94 -4.91 1.67
N THR A 74 11.12 -5.09 2.97
CA THR A 74 10.89 -6.38 3.61
C THR A 74 9.79 -6.19 4.62
N ILE A 75 8.69 -6.84 4.39
CA ILE A 75 7.51 -6.68 5.22
C ILE A 75 7.42 -7.76 6.26
N MET A 76 7.83 -8.94 5.83
CA MET A 76 7.65 -10.09 6.65
C MET A 76 8.81 -10.33 7.58
N LYS A 77 9.81 -9.66 7.53
CA LYS A 77 10.83 -10.03 8.35
C LYS A 77 11.78 -9.10 8.85
N LYS A 78 12.33 -9.26 9.06
CA LYS A 78 13.08 -8.52 9.56
C LYS A 78 14.36 -8.53 9.40
N LYS A 79 15.22 -8.32 9.23
CA LYS A 79 16.23 -8.32 9.15
C LYS A 79 17.20 -8.30 9.13
N LYS A 80 17.92 -8.04 9.00
CA LYS A 80 18.82 -7.97 8.99
C LYS A 80 19.72 -7.81 8.88
N LYS A 81 20.32 -7.53 8.81
CA LYS A 81 21.20 -7.33 8.71
C LYS A 81 21.87 -7.23 8.65
N ASP A 82 22.27 -7.06 8.49
CA ASP A 82 22.85 -6.86 8.50
C ASP A 82 23.25 -6.81 8.55
#